data_7757d1e6dd35f0abafa88f452a888b4d
#
_entry.id   7757d1e6dd35f0abafa88f452a888b4d
#
_cell.length_a   1.000
_cell.length_b   1.000
_cell.length_c   1.000
_cell.angle_alpha   90.00
_cell.angle_beta   90.00
_cell.angle_gamma   90.00
#
_symmetry.space_group_name_H-M   'P 1'
#
loop_
_entity.id
_entity.type
_entity.pdbx_description
1 polymer ?
#
loop_
_entity_poly.entity_id
_entity_poly.type
_entity_poly.pdbx_seq_one_letter_code
_entity_poly.pdbx_strand_id
1 'polypeptide(L)'
;AVFKTYPDTAPDLSALSDQLNNYQAIILGPGLGQNAASENIVRTVTASDIKIPLIIDADGLNILSKNMEWLSKSTVPTVITPHMKELSRLTGHNIQYLKENLVQVCETFTREYGVICIAKDTRTMIIDNSETIYINLSGNNGMATGGSGDILTGIIAGLCAQHLPLS
;
A
#
# COMPACT_ATOMS: atom_id res chain seq x y z
N ALA A 1 19.28 -10.23 -7.34
CA ALA A 1 18.64 -8.91 -7.13
C ALA A 1 19.44 -7.86 -7.89
N VAL A 2 18.76 -6.94 -8.56
CA VAL A 2 19.37 -5.78 -9.22
C VAL A 2 19.08 -4.57 -8.35
N PHE A 3 20.13 -3.89 -7.90
CA PHE A 3 20.01 -2.67 -7.11
C PHE A 3 20.18 -1.47 -8.04
N LYS A 4 19.30 -0.48 -7.92
CA LYS A 4 19.40 0.79 -8.60
C LYS A 4 19.32 1.90 -7.55
N THR A 5 20.31 2.76 -7.53
CA THR A 5 20.37 3.92 -6.61
C THR A 5 19.90 5.17 -7.32
N TYR A 6 19.15 6.00 -6.61
CA TYR A 6 18.71 7.30 -7.06
C TYR A 6 19.31 8.39 -6.15
N PRO A 7 19.70 9.55 -6.69
CA PRO A 7 20.16 10.67 -5.86
C PRO A 7 19.04 11.16 -4.95
N ASP A 8 19.37 11.52 -3.70
CA ASP A 8 18.39 12.01 -2.72
C ASP A 8 17.74 13.35 -3.11
N THR A 9 18.33 14.09 -4.03
CA THR A 9 17.91 15.47 -4.33
C THR A 9 17.07 15.64 -5.58
N ALA A 10 17.25 14.83 -6.61
CA ALA A 10 16.46 14.89 -7.86
C ALA A 10 16.67 13.61 -8.69
N PRO A 11 16.03 12.49 -8.36
CA PRO A 11 16.16 11.31 -9.19
C PRO A 11 15.52 11.55 -10.57
N ASP A 12 16.23 11.19 -11.63
CA ASP A 12 15.63 11.12 -12.96
C ASP A 12 14.74 9.87 -13.02
N LEU A 13 13.44 10.08 -13.01
CA LEU A 13 12.42 9.03 -13.02
C LEU A 13 11.77 8.84 -14.40
N SER A 14 12.29 9.51 -15.45
CA SER A 14 11.71 9.48 -16.80
C SER A 14 11.57 8.07 -17.37
N ALA A 15 12.54 7.19 -17.07
CA ALA A 15 12.53 5.80 -17.49
C ALA A 15 11.92 4.82 -16.46
N LEU A 16 11.40 5.32 -15.32
CA LEU A 16 10.93 4.44 -14.26
C LEU A 16 9.71 3.64 -14.70
N SER A 17 8.72 4.28 -15.28
CA SER A 17 7.48 3.63 -15.74
C SER A 17 7.76 2.50 -16.74
N ASP A 18 8.66 2.72 -17.70
CA ASP A 18 9.05 1.69 -18.69
C ASP A 18 9.73 0.49 -18.02
N GLN A 19 10.55 0.76 -17.01
CA GLN A 19 11.23 -0.30 -16.26
C GLN A 19 10.26 -1.10 -15.40
N LEU A 20 9.26 -0.46 -14.80
CA LEU A 20 8.26 -1.12 -13.95
C LEU A 20 7.45 -2.16 -14.71
N ASN A 21 7.15 -1.94 -15.99
CA ASN A 21 6.44 -2.90 -16.84
C ASN A 21 7.16 -4.23 -17.06
N ASN A 22 8.45 -4.33 -16.71
CA ASN A 22 9.20 -5.60 -16.77
C ASN A 22 9.03 -6.49 -15.53
N TYR A 23 8.25 -6.07 -14.56
CA TYR A 23 8.00 -6.80 -13.31
C TYR A 23 6.57 -7.34 -13.26
N GLN A 24 6.28 -8.22 -12.32
CA GLN A 24 4.96 -8.82 -12.10
C GLN A 24 4.21 -8.19 -10.93
N ALA A 25 4.91 -7.54 -10.01
CA ALA A 25 4.36 -6.78 -8.90
C ALA A 25 5.38 -5.75 -8.41
N ILE A 26 4.91 -4.69 -7.78
CA ILE A 26 5.73 -3.64 -7.19
C ILE A 26 5.41 -3.52 -5.71
N ILE A 27 6.44 -3.41 -4.87
CA ILE A 27 6.33 -3.01 -3.48
C ILE A 27 6.87 -1.59 -3.36
N LEU A 28 6.11 -0.71 -2.74
CA LEU A 28 6.44 0.69 -2.58
C LEU A 28 6.28 1.12 -1.11
N GLY A 29 7.37 1.58 -0.49
CA GLY A 29 7.32 2.21 0.82
C GLY A 29 8.21 1.64 1.90
N PRO A 30 8.37 0.31 2.10
CA PRO A 30 9.27 -0.19 3.13
C PRO A 30 10.69 0.38 2.99
N GLY A 31 11.17 1.07 4.03
CA GLY A 31 12.51 1.69 4.04
C GLY A 31 12.73 2.83 3.06
N LEU A 32 11.69 3.36 2.43
CA LEU A 32 11.79 4.41 1.40
C LEU A 32 12.22 5.78 1.97
N GLY A 33 11.91 6.05 3.24
CA GLY A 33 12.02 7.39 3.82
C GLY A 33 10.92 8.33 3.33
N GLN A 34 10.94 9.56 3.84
CA GLN A 34 9.89 10.57 3.55
C GLN A 34 10.50 11.90 3.09
N ASN A 35 11.57 11.85 2.32
CA ASN A 35 12.20 13.03 1.71
C ASN A 35 11.58 13.35 0.34
N ALA A 36 11.98 14.46 -0.26
CA ALA A 36 11.46 14.90 -1.56
C ALA A 36 11.71 13.89 -2.70
N ALA A 37 12.80 13.13 -2.67
CA ALA A 37 13.06 12.07 -3.64
C ALA A 37 12.06 10.93 -3.50
N SER A 38 11.78 10.51 -2.26
CA SER A 38 10.76 9.49 -1.95
C SER A 38 9.36 9.91 -2.38
N GLU A 39 9.00 11.17 -2.14
CA GLU A 39 7.72 11.75 -2.60
C GLU A 39 7.61 11.73 -4.13
N ASN A 40 8.68 12.09 -4.85
CA ASN A 40 8.71 12.03 -6.30
C ASN A 40 8.56 10.60 -6.83
N ILE A 41 9.18 9.61 -6.19
CA ILE A 41 9.04 8.19 -6.56
C ILE A 41 7.58 7.76 -6.39
N VAL A 42 6.96 8.01 -5.23
CA VAL A 42 5.56 7.65 -4.97
C VAL A 42 4.64 8.30 -5.99
N ARG A 43 4.80 9.61 -6.24
CA ARG A 43 4.03 10.35 -7.24
C ARG A 43 4.18 9.76 -8.64
N THR A 44 5.40 9.43 -9.06
CA THR A 44 5.67 8.88 -10.39
C THR A 44 5.03 7.51 -10.58
N VAL A 45 5.15 6.63 -9.57
CA VAL A 45 4.58 5.28 -9.63
C VAL A 45 3.06 5.33 -9.65
N THR A 46 2.42 6.14 -8.78
CA THR A 46 0.97 6.25 -8.73
C THR A 46 0.36 6.95 -9.96
N ALA A 47 1.12 7.83 -10.62
CA ALA A 47 0.69 8.51 -11.85
C ALA A 47 0.97 7.69 -13.13
N SER A 48 1.64 6.55 -13.02
CA SER A 48 1.94 5.70 -14.17
C SER A 48 0.69 4.94 -14.65
N ASP A 49 0.74 4.38 -15.84
CA ASP A 49 -0.33 3.54 -16.42
C ASP A 49 -0.02 2.04 -16.35
N ILE A 50 0.89 1.66 -15.44
CA ILE A 50 1.24 0.25 -15.21
C ILE A 50 0.01 -0.57 -14.84
N LYS A 51 -0.03 -1.82 -15.32
CA LYS A 51 -1.17 -2.73 -15.11
C LYS A 51 -0.85 -3.89 -14.15
N ILE A 52 0.36 -3.87 -13.58
CA ILE A 52 0.79 -4.85 -12.59
C ILE A 52 0.42 -4.38 -11.17
N PRO A 53 0.21 -5.31 -10.23
CA PRO A 53 -0.15 -4.97 -8.86
C PRO A 53 0.90 -4.09 -8.17
N LEU A 54 0.43 -3.04 -7.51
CA LEU A 54 1.21 -2.15 -6.66
C LEU A 54 0.81 -2.36 -5.20
N ILE A 55 1.75 -2.80 -4.37
CA ILE A 55 1.55 -2.96 -2.93
C ILE A 55 2.23 -1.79 -2.21
N ILE A 56 1.45 -1.01 -1.45
CA ILE A 56 1.95 0.17 -0.73
C ILE A 56 1.88 -0.06 0.76
N ASP A 57 3.01 0.12 1.44
CA ASP A 57 3.14 -0.02 2.90
C ASP A 57 4.04 1.08 3.50
N ALA A 58 4.07 1.21 4.79
CA ALA A 58 5.02 2.00 5.58
C ALA A 58 5.17 3.47 5.06
N ASP A 59 6.38 3.88 4.67
CA ASP A 59 6.63 5.26 4.22
C ASP A 59 5.83 5.64 2.98
N GLY A 60 5.51 4.69 2.10
CA GLY A 60 4.62 4.91 0.96
C GLY A 60 3.24 5.40 1.40
N LEU A 61 2.64 4.76 2.42
CA LEU A 61 1.37 5.18 3.01
C LEU A 61 1.47 6.53 3.72
N ASN A 62 2.58 6.76 4.43
CA ASN A 62 2.82 8.04 5.10
C ASN A 62 2.94 9.21 4.12
N ILE A 63 3.56 8.99 2.96
CA ILE A 63 3.63 9.98 1.88
C ILE A 63 2.25 10.21 1.26
N LEU A 64 1.51 9.14 0.94
CA LEU A 64 0.17 9.23 0.39
C LEU A 64 -0.81 9.95 1.33
N SER A 65 -0.70 9.77 2.64
CA SER A 65 -1.59 10.44 3.60
C SER A 65 -1.54 11.96 3.54
N LYS A 66 -0.49 12.53 2.96
CA LYS A 66 -0.32 13.97 2.71
C LYS A 66 -0.71 14.39 1.30
N ASN A 67 -0.93 13.42 0.39
CA ASN A 67 -1.11 13.64 -1.04
C ASN A 67 -2.17 12.66 -1.60
N MET A 68 -3.34 12.60 -0.97
CA MET A 68 -4.39 11.62 -1.29
C MET A 68 -4.90 11.74 -2.73
N GLU A 69 -4.76 12.91 -3.35
CA GLU A 69 -5.09 13.13 -4.76
C GLU A 69 -4.24 12.29 -5.72
N TRP A 70 -3.06 11.81 -5.31
CA TRP A 70 -2.26 10.91 -6.16
C TRP A 70 -2.88 9.52 -6.21
N LEU A 71 -3.47 9.05 -5.12
CA LEU A 71 -4.18 7.79 -5.07
C LEU A 71 -5.52 7.86 -5.82
N SER A 72 -6.29 8.95 -5.63
CA SER A 72 -7.59 9.13 -6.28
C SER A 72 -7.51 9.22 -7.81
N LYS A 73 -6.37 9.63 -8.36
CA LYS A 73 -6.12 9.72 -9.80
C LYS A 73 -5.42 8.49 -10.37
N SER A 74 -4.97 7.59 -9.52
CA SER A 74 -4.24 6.39 -9.95
C SER A 74 -5.18 5.39 -10.61
N THR A 75 -4.71 4.79 -11.70
CA THR A 75 -5.36 3.65 -12.36
C THR A 75 -4.61 2.34 -12.13
N VAL A 76 -3.58 2.39 -11.30
CA VAL A 76 -2.74 1.23 -10.96
C VAL A 76 -3.49 0.31 -10.00
N PRO A 77 -3.60 -1.00 -10.29
CA PRO A 77 -4.19 -1.95 -9.35
C PRO A 77 -3.43 -1.94 -8.02
N THR A 78 -4.03 -1.38 -6.97
CA THR A 78 -3.32 -1.05 -5.74
C THR A 78 -3.86 -1.82 -4.54
N VAL A 79 -2.95 -2.40 -3.77
CA VAL A 79 -3.18 -2.96 -2.44
C VAL A 79 -2.47 -2.08 -1.42
N ILE A 80 -3.16 -1.68 -0.36
CA ILE A 80 -2.56 -0.98 0.78
C ILE A 80 -2.59 -1.86 2.02
N THR A 81 -1.54 -1.78 2.85
CA THR A 81 -1.42 -2.62 4.05
C THR A 81 -1.25 -1.78 5.34
N PRO A 82 -2.17 -0.84 5.64
CA PRO A 82 -2.00 0.06 6.76
C PRO A 82 -2.17 -0.62 8.11
N HIS A 83 -1.30 -0.32 9.08
CA HIS A 83 -1.63 -0.49 10.48
C HIS A 83 -2.52 0.67 10.97
N MET A 84 -3.10 0.58 12.18
CA MET A 84 -4.10 1.55 12.67
C MET A 84 -3.63 3.01 12.66
N LYS A 85 -2.34 3.29 12.91
CA LYS A 85 -1.81 4.67 12.85
C LYS A 85 -1.67 5.19 11.42
N GLU A 86 -1.31 4.35 10.47
CA GLU A 86 -1.27 4.68 9.05
C GLU A 86 -2.67 4.92 8.52
N LEU A 87 -3.61 4.04 8.86
CA LEU A 87 -5.02 4.19 8.48
C LEU A 87 -5.62 5.49 9.04
N SER A 88 -5.27 5.84 10.28
CA SER A 88 -5.67 7.10 10.90
C SER A 88 -5.18 8.32 10.09
N ARG A 89 -3.94 8.29 9.58
CA ARG A 89 -3.41 9.37 8.74
C ARG A 89 -4.07 9.43 7.36
N LEU A 90 -4.30 8.26 6.75
CA LEU A 90 -4.93 8.16 5.43
C LEU A 90 -6.39 8.65 5.45
N THR A 91 -7.14 8.34 6.49
CA THR A 91 -8.58 8.62 6.59
C THR A 91 -8.90 9.91 7.35
N GLY A 92 -7.94 10.48 8.09
CA GLY A 92 -8.16 11.62 8.97
C GLY A 92 -8.91 11.30 10.26
N HIS A 93 -9.34 10.05 10.48
CA HIS A 93 -10.04 9.63 11.69
C HIS A 93 -9.06 9.29 12.81
N ASN A 94 -9.44 9.56 14.06
CA ASN A 94 -8.64 9.13 15.21
C ASN A 94 -8.77 7.61 15.43
N ILE A 95 -7.78 7.04 16.16
CA ILE A 95 -7.70 5.58 16.38
C ILE A 95 -8.93 5.03 17.13
N GLN A 96 -9.51 5.79 18.06
CA GLN A 96 -10.69 5.34 18.80
C GLN A 96 -11.89 5.17 17.85
N TYR A 97 -12.14 6.16 17.00
CA TYR A 97 -13.18 6.08 15.99
C TYR A 97 -12.98 4.92 15.03
N LEU A 98 -11.72 4.72 14.59
CA LEU A 98 -11.38 3.58 13.71
C LEU A 98 -11.69 2.23 14.36
N LYS A 99 -11.38 2.05 15.64
CA LYS A 99 -11.68 0.79 16.34
C LYS A 99 -13.17 0.47 16.42
N GLU A 100 -14.00 1.48 16.50
CA GLU A 100 -15.45 1.36 16.60
C GLU A 100 -16.12 1.21 15.21
N ASN A 101 -15.48 1.73 14.15
CA ASN A 101 -16.08 1.85 12.82
C ASN A 101 -15.19 1.31 11.69
N LEU A 102 -14.26 0.39 12.00
CA LEU A 102 -13.19 -0.02 11.08
C LEU A 102 -13.72 -0.54 9.74
N VAL A 103 -14.74 -1.38 9.76
CA VAL A 103 -15.37 -1.93 8.55
C VAL A 103 -15.90 -0.79 7.66
N GLN A 104 -16.75 0.06 8.19
CA GLN A 104 -17.38 1.15 7.45
C GLN A 104 -16.37 2.14 6.88
N VAL A 105 -15.32 2.46 7.65
CA VAL A 105 -14.27 3.37 7.20
C VAL A 105 -13.47 2.74 6.06
N CYS A 106 -13.08 1.47 6.18
CA CYS A 106 -12.33 0.78 5.13
C CYS A 106 -13.19 0.57 3.87
N GLU A 107 -14.47 0.22 3.98
CA GLU A 107 -15.38 0.11 2.82
C GLU A 107 -15.52 1.45 2.08
N THR A 108 -15.69 2.54 2.82
CA THR A 108 -15.76 3.88 2.22
C THR A 108 -14.47 4.23 1.51
N PHE A 109 -13.33 3.98 2.16
CA PHE A 109 -12.00 4.26 1.62
C PHE A 109 -11.71 3.44 0.37
N THR A 110 -11.97 2.13 0.39
CA THR A 110 -11.71 1.24 -0.76
C THR A 110 -12.58 1.62 -1.96
N ARG A 111 -13.82 2.01 -1.73
CA ARG A 111 -14.72 2.47 -2.79
C ARG A 111 -14.30 3.82 -3.37
N GLU A 112 -13.85 4.76 -2.52
CA GLU A 112 -13.42 6.10 -2.95
C GLU A 112 -12.14 6.05 -3.78
N TYR A 113 -11.16 5.22 -3.37
CA TYR A 113 -9.84 5.19 -3.99
C TYR A 113 -9.60 4.00 -4.93
N GLY A 114 -10.53 3.08 -5.06
CA GLY A 114 -10.38 1.92 -5.94
C GLY A 114 -9.28 0.95 -5.54
N VAL A 115 -9.01 0.82 -4.23
CA VAL A 115 -7.91 0.00 -3.69
C VAL A 115 -8.42 -1.20 -2.90
N ILE A 116 -7.56 -2.20 -2.72
CA ILE A 116 -7.76 -3.24 -1.71
C ILE A 116 -7.05 -2.80 -0.43
N CYS A 117 -7.76 -2.81 0.69
CA CYS A 117 -7.23 -2.45 2.00
C CYS A 117 -7.04 -3.67 2.88
N ILE A 118 -5.80 -3.93 3.30
CA ILE A 118 -5.45 -4.94 4.30
C ILE A 118 -5.15 -4.21 5.61
N ALA A 119 -6.19 -3.94 6.38
CA ALA A 119 -6.09 -3.21 7.65
C ALA A 119 -5.50 -4.11 8.75
N LYS A 120 -4.27 -3.78 9.15
CA LYS A 120 -3.50 -4.53 10.17
C LYS A 120 -3.87 -4.07 11.58
N ASP A 121 -4.49 -4.95 12.35
CA ASP A 121 -4.74 -4.79 13.79
C ASP A 121 -4.59 -6.16 14.46
N THR A 122 -5.09 -6.34 15.68
CA THR A 122 -5.17 -7.63 16.36
C THR A 122 -5.82 -8.72 15.51
N ARG A 123 -6.73 -8.33 14.66
CA ARG A 123 -7.31 -9.13 13.56
C ARG A 123 -7.16 -8.36 12.28
N THR A 124 -6.45 -8.94 11.33
CA THR A 124 -6.31 -8.32 10.00
C THR A 124 -7.63 -8.45 9.25
N MET A 125 -8.09 -7.33 8.68
CA MET A 125 -9.24 -7.29 7.79
C MET A 125 -8.79 -6.99 6.36
N ILE A 126 -9.37 -7.70 5.40
CA ILE A 126 -9.16 -7.47 3.96
C ILE A 126 -10.49 -7.02 3.39
N ILE A 127 -10.49 -5.85 2.80
CA ILE A 127 -11.66 -5.20 2.22
C ILE A 127 -11.28 -4.70 0.83
N ASP A 128 -12.10 -5.04 -0.13
CA ASP A 128 -12.01 -4.56 -1.51
C ASP A 128 -13.33 -3.90 -1.94
N ASN A 129 -13.53 -3.68 -3.23
CA ASN A 129 -14.77 -3.14 -3.77
C ASN A 129 -15.88 -4.19 -3.97
N SER A 130 -15.64 -5.45 -3.57
CA SER A 130 -16.69 -6.47 -3.52
C SER A 130 -17.54 -6.29 -2.25
N GLU A 131 -18.64 -7.00 -2.16
CA GLU A 131 -19.46 -7.03 -0.94
C GLU A 131 -18.89 -7.98 0.13
N THR A 132 -17.68 -8.53 -0.09
CA THR A 132 -17.08 -9.53 0.77
C THR A 132 -15.96 -8.92 1.63
N ILE A 133 -16.04 -9.14 2.92
CA ILE A 133 -15.02 -8.73 3.89
C ILE A 133 -14.42 -9.99 4.49
N TYR A 134 -13.09 -10.10 4.43
CA TYR A 134 -12.35 -11.19 5.04
C TYR A 134 -11.76 -10.74 6.36
N ILE A 135 -11.97 -11.51 7.42
CA ILE A 135 -11.37 -11.25 8.74
C ILE A 135 -10.51 -12.45 9.12
N ASN A 136 -9.22 -12.21 9.27
CA ASN A 136 -8.31 -13.24 9.76
C ASN A 136 -8.49 -13.44 11.27
N LEU A 137 -8.92 -14.63 11.66
CA LEU A 137 -9.11 -15.03 13.07
C LEU A 137 -7.91 -15.81 13.62
N SER A 138 -6.94 -16.16 12.76
CA SER A 138 -5.72 -16.86 13.16
C SER A 138 -4.58 -15.90 13.44
N GLY A 139 -3.63 -16.33 14.25
CA GLY A 139 -2.47 -15.54 14.64
C GLY A 139 -2.25 -15.51 16.16
N ASN A 140 -1.15 -14.94 16.57
CA ASN A 140 -0.80 -14.75 17.97
C ASN A 140 0.07 -13.50 18.16
N ASN A 141 0.29 -13.10 19.41
CA ASN A 141 1.07 -11.90 19.75
C ASN A 141 2.54 -11.96 19.31
N GLY A 142 3.09 -13.14 19.01
CA GLY A 142 4.44 -13.30 18.47
C GLY A 142 4.62 -12.71 17.08
N MET A 143 3.52 -12.46 16.34
CA MET A 143 3.56 -11.77 15.04
C MET A 143 3.78 -10.26 15.16
N ALA A 144 3.65 -9.68 16.35
CA ALA A 144 3.90 -8.26 16.60
C ALA A 144 5.40 -7.96 16.76
N THR A 145 6.21 -8.40 15.80
CA THR A 145 7.65 -8.20 15.75
C THR A 145 8.05 -7.28 14.60
N GLY A 146 9.19 -6.58 14.75
CA GLY A 146 9.75 -5.78 13.66
C GLY A 146 9.99 -6.63 12.41
N GLY A 147 9.62 -6.10 11.22
CA GLY A 147 9.78 -6.80 9.94
C GLY A 147 8.60 -7.70 9.54
N SER A 148 7.63 -7.97 10.42
CA SER A 148 6.46 -8.77 10.06
C SER A 148 5.61 -8.14 8.96
N GLY A 149 5.55 -6.81 8.92
CA GLY A 149 4.90 -6.05 7.84
C GLY A 149 5.59 -6.26 6.50
N ASP A 150 6.93 -6.18 6.47
CA ASP A 150 7.73 -6.38 5.25
C ASP A 150 7.56 -7.80 4.71
N ILE A 151 7.51 -8.80 5.61
CA ILE A 151 7.24 -10.20 5.22
C ILE A 151 5.85 -10.33 4.61
N LEU A 152 4.81 -9.76 5.23
CA LEU A 152 3.44 -9.78 4.70
C LEU A 152 3.39 -9.16 3.30
N THR A 153 3.97 -7.99 3.14
CA THR A 153 4.03 -7.27 1.86
C THR A 153 4.76 -8.10 0.80
N GLY A 154 5.86 -8.75 1.17
CA GLY A 154 6.60 -9.67 0.31
C GLY A 154 5.79 -10.90 -0.12
N ILE A 155 5.02 -11.50 0.80
CA ILE A 155 4.14 -12.64 0.51
C ILE A 155 3.04 -12.20 -0.47
N ILE A 156 2.37 -11.08 -0.23
CA ILE A 156 1.33 -10.54 -1.12
C ILE A 156 1.91 -10.32 -2.52
N ALA A 157 3.05 -9.65 -2.64
CA ALA A 157 3.70 -9.42 -3.93
C ALA A 157 4.09 -10.73 -4.63
N GLY A 158 4.58 -11.73 -3.89
CA GLY A 158 4.91 -13.05 -4.41
C GLY A 158 3.69 -13.81 -4.95
N LEU A 159 2.54 -13.69 -4.30
CA LEU A 159 1.27 -14.27 -4.78
C LEU A 159 0.77 -13.54 -6.03
N CYS A 160 0.80 -12.21 -6.03
CA CYS A 160 0.46 -11.40 -7.19
C CYS A 160 1.36 -11.73 -8.40
N ALA A 161 2.66 -11.93 -8.16
CA ALA A 161 3.61 -12.28 -9.21
C ALA A 161 3.37 -13.68 -9.83
N GLN A 162 2.59 -14.53 -9.18
CA GLN A 162 2.11 -15.81 -9.71
C GLN A 162 0.79 -15.66 -10.49
N HIS A 163 0.38 -14.44 -10.80
CA HIS A 163 -0.88 -14.12 -11.49
C HIS A 163 -2.14 -14.57 -10.75
N LEU A 164 -2.07 -14.72 -9.43
CA LEU A 164 -3.27 -14.88 -8.63
C LEU A 164 -4.07 -13.56 -8.66
N PRO A 165 -5.40 -13.63 -8.80
CA PRO A 165 -6.22 -12.43 -8.81
C PRO A 165 -6.10 -11.68 -7.48
N LEU A 166 -6.26 -10.37 -7.53
CA LEU A 166 -6.23 -9.52 -6.32
C LEU A 166 -7.50 -9.64 -5.47
N SER A 167 -8.57 -10.14 -6.06
CA SER A 167 -9.89 -10.38 -5.44
C SER A 167 -10.40 -11.78 -5.73
#